data_01461adef8960314048dc3f1291715c0
#
_entry.id   01461adef8960314048dc3f1291715c0
#
_cell.length_a   1.000
_cell.length_b   1.000
_cell.length_c   1.000
_cell.angle_alpha   90.00
_cell.angle_beta   90.00
_cell.angle_gamma   90.00
#
_symmetry.space_group_name_H-M   'P 1'
#
loop_
_entity.id
_entity.type
_entity.pdbx_description
1 polymer ?
#
loop_
_entity_poly.entity_id
_entity_poly.type
_entity_poly.pdbx_seq_one_letter_code
_entity_poly.pdbx_strand_id
1 'polypeptide(L)'
;MTPMIVEHPLLQHKLSILRNKQTGTKEFRDLVGEIATLLCYEATRDLPLEEVEIETPITMAKTKVLAGRKLALVPILRAGMGMLDGMLTLLPAAKVGFIGLYRDEETLQPVEYFCKLPKDIAERDVLVLDPMLATGGSAIDAITQIKKHGAKHIKFIGLIAAPEGIKALHEAHPDVDIYLGAQDDHLNENGYIVPGLGDAGDRICGTK
;
A
#
# COMPACT_ATOMS: atom_id res chain seq x y z
N MET A 1 -11.98 -12.69 -4.12
CA MET A 1 -10.58 -13.12 -3.81
C MET A 1 -10.34 -12.93 -2.32
N THR A 2 -9.62 -13.82 -1.67
CA THR A 2 -9.28 -13.67 -0.25
C THR A 2 -8.07 -12.74 -0.16
N PRO A 3 -8.05 -11.73 0.72
CA PRO A 3 -6.88 -10.88 0.89
C PRO A 3 -5.70 -11.74 1.37
N MET A 4 -4.49 -11.37 0.97
CA MET A 4 -3.28 -11.98 1.48
C MET A 4 -2.87 -11.28 2.77
N ILE A 5 -3.07 -11.96 3.90
CA ILE A 5 -2.56 -11.51 5.20
C ILE A 5 -1.16 -12.07 5.37
N VAL A 6 -0.17 -11.19 5.56
CA VAL A 6 1.24 -11.59 5.69
C VAL A 6 1.52 -12.01 7.13
N GLU A 7 1.51 -13.32 7.36
CA GLU A 7 1.78 -13.92 8.67
C GLU A 7 3.29 -14.16 8.87
N HIS A 8 4.03 -13.11 9.19
CA HIS A 8 5.45 -13.21 9.48
C HIS A 8 5.76 -12.68 10.90
N PRO A 9 6.54 -13.41 11.74
CA PRO A 9 6.80 -13.02 13.13
C PRO A 9 7.35 -11.60 13.31
N LEU A 10 8.27 -11.16 12.45
CA LEU A 10 8.81 -9.79 12.50
C LEU A 10 7.75 -8.75 12.17
N LEU A 11 6.87 -9.03 11.22
CA LEU A 11 5.78 -8.12 10.87
C LEU A 11 4.78 -8.00 12.02
N GLN A 12 4.37 -9.11 12.63
CA GLN A 12 3.47 -9.13 13.78
C GLN A 12 4.06 -8.40 14.99
N HIS A 13 5.36 -8.60 15.25
CA HIS A 13 6.07 -7.88 16.31
C HIS A 13 6.04 -6.36 16.07
N LYS A 14 6.36 -5.91 14.85
CA LYS A 14 6.35 -4.49 14.49
C LYS A 14 4.94 -3.89 14.56
N LEU A 15 3.92 -4.61 14.11
CA LEU A 15 2.53 -4.20 14.25
C LEU A 15 2.13 -4.03 15.73
N SER A 16 2.57 -4.92 16.61
CA SER A 16 2.27 -4.82 18.05
C SER A 16 2.84 -3.52 18.65
N ILE A 17 4.05 -3.14 18.27
CA ILE A 17 4.66 -1.87 18.71
C ILE A 17 3.93 -0.69 18.06
N LEU A 18 3.63 -0.76 16.76
CA LEU A 18 2.92 0.27 16.01
C LEU A 18 1.56 0.62 16.63
N ARG A 19 0.81 -0.41 17.08
CA ARG A 19 -0.52 -0.27 17.68
C ARG A 19 -0.48 0.42 19.04
N ASN A 20 0.62 0.32 19.78
CA ASN A 20 0.72 0.86 21.13
C ASN A 20 0.52 2.40 21.10
N LYS A 21 -0.40 2.88 21.93
CA LYS A 21 -0.71 4.31 22.06
C LYS A 21 0.46 5.15 22.54
N GLN A 22 1.46 4.54 23.17
CA GLN A 22 2.66 5.21 23.67
C GLN A 22 3.76 5.33 22.61
N THR A 23 3.63 4.65 21.47
CA THR A 23 4.60 4.75 20.38
C THR A 23 4.60 6.17 19.81
N GLY A 24 5.72 6.86 19.97
CA GLY A 24 5.89 8.25 19.54
C GLY A 24 5.92 8.40 18.02
N THR A 25 5.69 9.62 17.54
CA THR A 25 5.57 9.93 16.11
C THR A 25 6.78 9.48 15.28
N LYS A 26 8.01 9.64 15.78
CA LYS A 26 9.21 9.17 15.05
C LYS A 26 9.22 7.66 14.90
N GLU A 27 9.07 6.94 16.00
CA GLU A 27 9.06 5.48 16.01
C GLU A 27 7.90 4.93 15.17
N PHE A 28 6.73 5.57 15.22
CA PHE A 28 5.58 5.21 14.40
C PHE A 28 5.91 5.29 12.91
N ARG A 29 6.56 6.37 12.45
CA ARG A 29 7.01 6.52 11.06
C ARG A 29 8.02 5.46 10.65
N ASP A 30 9.00 5.20 11.50
CA ASP A 30 10.02 4.19 11.25
C ASP A 30 9.37 2.81 11.08
N LEU A 31 8.46 2.43 11.98
CA LEU A 31 7.71 1.17 11.92
C LEU A 31 6.81 1.06 10.69
N VAL A 32 6.12 2.13 10.30
CA VAL A 32 5.31 2.14 9.07
C VAL A 32 6.17 1.82 7.84
N GLY A 33 7.34 2.44 7.71
CA GLY A 33 8.29 2.18 6.63
C GLY A 33 8.82 0.75 6.65
N GLU A 34 9.19 0.23 7.82
CA GLU A 34 9.71 -1.13 7.99
C GLU A 34 8.65 -2.20 7.65
N ILE A 35 7.39 -2.02 8.11
CA ILE A 35 6.28 -2.92 7.77
C ILE A 35 5.98 -2.83 6.28
N ALA A 36 5.97 -1.62 5.70
CA ALA A 36 5.78 -1.42 4.27
C ALA A 36 6.84 -2.17 3.44
N THR A 37 8.10 -2.18 3.87
CA THR A 37 9.18 -2.95 3.23
C THR A 37 8.87 -4.45 3.22
N LEU A 38 8.42 -5.01 4.35
CA LEU A 38 8.06 -6.44 4.45
C LEU A 38 6.85 -6.78 3.58
N LEU A 39 5.83 -5.92 3.55
CA LEU A 39 4.66 -6.09 2.69
C LEU A 39 5.03 -5.97 1.20
N CYS A 40 5.94 -5.06 0.85
CA CYS A 40 6.46 -4.92 -0.50
C CYS A 40 7.14 -6.21 -0.99
N TYR A 41 7.95 -6.82 -0.15
CA TYR A 41 8.62 -8.10 -0.46
C TYR A 41 7.60 -9.19 -0.80
N GLU A 42 6.52 -9.32 -0.03
CA GLU A 42 5.46 -10.30 -0.32
C GLU A 42 4.63 -9.92 -1.55
N ALA A 43 4.26 -8.66 -1.69
CA ALA A 43 3.45 -8.20 -2.82
C ALA A 43 4.16 -8.28 -4.18
N THR A 44 5.48 -8.40 -4.17
CA THR A 44 6.32 -8.55 -5.38
C THR A 44 6.79 -9.97 -5.66
N ARG A 45 6.30 -10.96 -4.92
CA ARG A 45 6.72 -12.36 -5.02
C ARG A 45 6.44 -12.99 -6.39
N ASP A 46 5.43 -12.52 -7.09
CA ASP A 46 4.94 -13.00 -8.38
C ASP A 46 5.51 -12.22 -9.58
N LEU A 47 6.46 -11.30 -9.36
CA LEU A 47 7.07 -10.56 -10.46
C LEU A 47 7.80 -11.52 -11.41
N PRO A 48 7.61 -11.37 -12.73
CA PRO A 48 8.24 -12.21 -13.71
C PRO A 48 9.76 -11.97 -13.78
N LEU A 49 10.49 -13.04 -14.08
CA LEU A 49 11.93 -13.01 -14.28
C LEU A 49 12.27 -13.43 -15.71
N GLU A 50 13.33 -12.84 -16.27
CA GLU A 50 13.94 -13.25 -17.53
C GLU A 50 15.40 -13.63 -17.34
N GLU A 51 15.89 -14.57 -18.17
CA GLU A 51 17.30 -14.95 -18.16
C GLU A 51 18.14 -13.97 -18.99
N VAL A 52 19.25 -13.56 -18.43
CA VAL A 52 20.26 -12.72 -19.10
C VAL A 52 21.65 -13.30 -18.88
N GLU A 53 22.54 -13.07 -19.83
CA GLU A 53 23.95 -13.40 -19.67
C GLU A 53 24.68 -12.17 -19.12
N ILE A 54 25.44 -12.37 -18.05
CA ILE A 54 26.29 -11.36 -17.44
C ILE A 54 27.72 -11.86 -17.32
N GLU A 55 28.67 -10.95 -17.32
CA GLU A 55 30.06 -11.24 -16.98
C GLU A 55 30.26 -11.01 -15.47
N THR A 56 30.65 -12.08 -14.77
CA THR A 56 31.09 -12.00 -13.38
C THR A 56 32.59 -11.78 -13.32
N PRO A 57 33.17 -11.44 -12.16
CA PRO A 57 34.61 -11.34 -12.06
C PRO A 57 35.39 -12.63 -12.40
N ILE A 58 34.71 -13.77 -12.53
CA ILE A 58 35.34 -15.08 -12.78
C ILE A 58 35.01 -15.61 -14.19
N THR A 59 33.72 -15.53 -14.61
CA THR A 59 33.27 -16.11 -15.89
C THR A 59 31.94 -15.55 -16.32
N MET A 60 31.52 -15.87 -17.55
CA MET A 60 30.14 -15.67 -18.01
C MET A 60 29.16 -16.53 -17.23
N ALA A 61 28.04 -15.95 -16.84
CA ALA A 61 26.99 -16.62 -16.10
C ALA A 61 25.60 -16.29 -16.64
N LYS A 62 24.71 -17.26 -16.66
CA LYS A 62 23.27 -17.06 -16.88
C LYS A 62 22.62 -16.74 -15.54
N THR A 63 21.96 -15.59 -15.48
CA THR A 63 21.30 -15.08 -14.27
C THR A 63 19.88 -14.63 -14.58
N LYS A 64 19.11 -14.27 -13.53
CA LYS A 64 17.73 -13.81 -13.68
C LYS A 64 17.62 -12.37 -13.23
N VAL A 65 16.93 -11.56 -14.02
CA VAL A 65 16.56 -10.18 -13.70
C VAL A 65 15.05 -10.03 -13.75
N LEU A 66 14.52 -8.96 -13.14
CA LEU A 66 13.10 -8.65 -13.25
C LEU A 66 12.74 -8.36 -14.71
N ALA A 67 11.73 -9.06 -15.20
CA ALA A 67 11.16 -8.90 -16.53
C ALA A 67 9.82 -8.18 -16.49
N GLY A 68 9.27 -7.91 -17.66
CA GLY A 68 7.92 -7.44 -17.82
C GLY A 68 7.73 -5.95 -17.48
N ARG A 69 6.61 -5.65 -16.84
CA ARG A 69 6.21 -4.27 -16.56
C ARG A 69 7.03 -3.66 -15.45
N LYS A 70 7.35 -2.38 -15.62
CA LYS A 70 7.98 -1.58 -14.56
C LYS A 70 6.94 -1.21 -13.51
N LEU A 71 7.37 -1.02 -12.26
CA LEU A 71 6.51 -0.73 -11.13
C LEU A 71 6.22 0.77 -10.98
N ALA A 72 5.05 1.08 -10.43
CA ALA A 72 4.69 2.40 -9.93
C ALA A 72 4.11 2.30 -8.52
N LEU A 73 4.51 3.21 -7.64
CA LEU A 73 3.99 3.34 -6.28
C LEU A 73 3.05 4.54 -6.23
N VAL A 74 1.86 4.34 -5.71
CA VAL A 74 0.84 5.40 -5.61
C VAL A 74 0.29 5.46 -4.19
N PRO A 75 0.96 6.23 -3.30
CA PRO A 75 0.41 6.50 -1.97
C PRO A 75 -0.84 7.37 -2.05
N ILE A 76 -1.86 7.00 -1.27
CA ILE A 76 -3.03 7.82 -1.01
C ILE A 76 -2.65 8.85 0.05
N LEU A 77 -2.69 10.12 -0.32
CA LEU A 77 -2.33 11.22 0.59
C LEU A 77 -3.38 11.37 1.69
N ARG A 78 -2.99 11.67 2.90
CA ARG A 78 -1.64 11.95 3.39
C ARG A 78 -0.94 10.70 3.94
N ALA A 79 -1.68 9.77 4.56
CA ALA A 79 -1.15 8.67 5.35
C ALA A 79 -0.27 7.68 4.56
N GLY A 80 -0.62 7.41 3.29
CA GLY A 80 0.16 6.52 2.42
C GLY A 80 1.61 6.96 2.19
N MET A 81 1.91 8.25 2.39
CA MET A 81 3.28 8.77 2.30
C MET A 81 4.24 8.08 3.27
N GLY A 82 3.76 7.70 4.46
CA GLY A 82 4.59 7.02 5.46
C GLY A 82 5.11 5.65 5.00
N MET A 83 4.46 5.04 4.02
CA MET A 83 4.86 3.74 3.47
C MET A 83 5.89 3.86 2.34
N LEU A 84 5.97 5.03 1.70
CA LEU A 84 6.68 5.20 0.42
C LEU A 84 8.18 4.92 0.51
N ASP A 85 8.87 5.47 1.49
CA ASP A 85 10.32 5.32 1.63
C ASP A 85 10.71 3.85 1.89
N GLY A 86 9.92 3.13 2.69
CA GLY A 86 10.10 1.70 2.90
C GLY A 86 9.97 0.89 1.61
N MET A 87 8.99 1.22 0.77
CA MET A 87 8.81 0.58 -0.53
C MET A 87 9.97 0.90 -1.50
N LEU A 88 10.42 2.15 -1.56
CA LEU A 88 11.52 2.58 -2.43
C LEU A 88 12.87 1.95 -2.05
N THR A 89 13.03 1.51 -0.81
CA THR A 89 14.22 0.75 -0.40
C THR A 89 14.38 -0.55 -1.20
N LEU A 90 13.28 -1.25 -1.49
CA LEU A 90 13.29 -2.46 -2.31
C LEU A 90 13.12 -2.18 -3.81
N LEU A 91 12.39 -1.12 -4.15
CA LEU A 91 12.01 -0.78 -5.52
C LEU A 91 12.54 0.59 -5.93
N PRO A 92 13.87 0.83 -5.90
CA PRO A 92 14.44 2.17 -6.11
C PRO A 92 14.19 2.74 -7.50
N ALA A 93 13.89 1.89 -8.49
CA ALA A 93 13.58 2.31 -9.87
C ALA A 93 12.07 2.51 -10.12
N ALA A 94 11.20 2.28 -9.12
CA ALA A 94 9.77 2.49 -9.27
C ALA A 94 9.47 3.98 -9.49
N LYS A 95 8.52 4.27 -10.38
CA LYS A 95 7.98 5.62 -10.48
C LYS A 95 6.97 5.87 -9.37
N VAL A 96 6.83 7.12 -8.97
CA VAL A 96 5.90 7.53 -7.92
C VAL A 96 4.83 8.42 -8.52
N GLY A 97 3.57 8.10 -8.22
CA GLY A 97 2.42 8.97 -8.43
C GLY A 97 1.78 9.29 -7.08
N PHE A 98 0.90 10.28 -7.05
CA PHE A 98 0.20 10.66 -5.83
C PHE A 98 -1.28 10.89 -6.12
N ILE A 99 -2.13 10.44 -5.21
CA ILE A 99 -3.56 10.75 -5.20
C ILE A 99 -3.91 11.33 -3.84
N GLY A 100 -4.50 12.52 -3.86
CA GLY A 100 -5.04 13.20 -2.69
C GLY A 100 -6.56 13.19 -2.73
N LEU A 101 -7.15 12.64 -1.69
CA LEU A 101 -8.60 12.56 -1.50
C LEU A 101 -8.95 13.14 -0.14
N TYR A 102 -10.04 13.90 -0.06
CA TYR A 102 -10.66 14.23 1.20
C TYR A 102 -12.14 13.84 1.17
N ARG A 103 -12.73 13.63 2.32
CA ARG A 103 -14.16 13.39 2.42
C ARG A 103 -14.86 14.74 2.55
N ASP A 104 -15.76 15.02 1.63
CA ASP A 104 -16.63 16.19 1.71
C ASP A 104 -17.51 16.11 2.96
N GLU A 105 -17.56 17.17 3.75
CA GLU A 105 -18.23 17.17 5.06
C GLU A 105 -19.77 17.12 4.92
N GLU A 106 -20.33 17.63 3.82
CA GLU A 106 -21.78 17.67 3.60
C GLU A 106 -22.28 16.39 2.92
N THR A 107 -21.59 15.98 1.84
CA THR A 107 -22.02 14.83 1.02
C THR A 107 -21.44 13.50 1.49
N LEU A 108 -20.42 13.54 2.36
CA LEU A 108 -19.62 12.40 2.80
C LEU A 108 -18.98 11.62 1.64
N GLN A 109 -18.98 12.19 0.43
CA GLN A 109 -18.36 11.60 -0.74
C GLN A 109 -16.88 11.98 -0.77
N PRO A 110 -16.02 11.09 -1.26
CA PRO A 110 -14.62 11.41 -1.48
C PRO A 110 -14.50 12.38 -2.67
N VAL A 111 -13.68 13.40 -2.46
CA VAL A 111 -13.36 14.42 -3.45
C VAL A 111 -11.87 14.37 -3.73
N GLU A 112 -11.51 14.22 -5.01
CA GLU A 112 -10.14 14.33 -5.46
C GLU A 112 -9.70 15.79 -5.46
N TYR A 113 -8.64 16.12 -4.71
CA TYR A 113 -8.02 17.43 -4.74
C TYR A 113 -6.65 17.43 -5.42
N PHE A 114 -6.06 16.25 -5.62
CA PHE A 114 -4.77 16.10 -6.28
C PHE A 114 -4.63 14.73 -6.92
N CYS A 115 -4.26 14.70 -8.20
CA CYS A 115 -3.88 13.48 -8.90
C CYS A 115 -2.71 13.76 -9.83
N LYS A 116 -1.58 13.14 -9.56
CA LYS A 116 -0.37 13.22 -10.39
C LYS A 116 0.21 11.83 -10.56
N LEU A 117 -0.04 11.20 -11.70
CA LEU A 117 0.43 9.87 -12.03
C LEU A 117 1.55 9.90 -13.09
N PRO A 118 2.42 8.88 -13.15
CA PRO A 118 3.34 8.70 -14.24
C PRO A 118 2.60 8.66 -15.59
N LYS A 119 3.15 9.30 -16.62
CA LYS A 119 2.51 9.35 -17.96
C LYS A 119 2.31 7.97 -18.58
N ASP A 120 3.15 7.00 -18.22
CA ASP A 120 3.13 5.63 -18.68
C ASP A 120 2.49 4.66 -17.65
N ILE A 121 1.58 5.15 -16.81
CA ILE A 121 0.93 4.35 -15.75
C ILE A 121 0.18 3.12 -16.32
N ALA A 122 -0.36 3.24 -17.52
CA ALA A 122 -1.05 2.16 -18.23
C ALA A 122 -0.15 0.96 -18.57
N GLU A 123 1.16 1.16 -18.59
CA GLU A 123 2.19 0.15 -18.90
C GLU A 123 2.85 -0.42 -17.64
N ARG A 124 2.38 -0.01 -16.45
CA ARG A 124 3.01 -0.37 -15.17
C ARG A 124 2.13 -1.27 -14.33
N ASP A 125 2.76 -2.06 -13.49
CA ASP A 125 2.12 -2.68 -12.36
C ASP A 125 2.11 -1.68 -11.21
N VAL A 126 0.93 -1.41 -10.65
CA VAL A 126 0.71 -0.31 -9.71
C VAL A 126 0.49 -0.85 -8.31
N LEU A 127 1.27 -0.38 -7.35
CA LEU A 127 1.08 -0.64 -5.93
C LEU A 127 0.45 0.60 -5.29
N VAL A 128 -0.80 0.49 -4.87
CA VAL A 128 -1.53 1.54 -4.14
C VAL A 128 -1.28 1.38 -2.66
N LEU A 129 -0.86 2.46 -1.99
CA LEU A 129 -0.40 2.43 -0.60
C LEU A 129 -1.34 3.24 0.29
N ASP A 130 -1.94 2.59 1.26
CA ASP A 130 -2.70 3.24 2.33
C ASP A 130 -2.56 2.41 3.62
N PRO A 131 -2.10 2.97 4.74
CA PRO A 131 -1.89 2.20 5.96
C PRO A 131 -3.16 1.56 6.54
N MET A 132 -4.34 2.11 6.27
CA MET A 132 -5.59 1.61 6.87
C MET A 132 -6.70 1.44 5.83
N LEU A 133 -7.15 0.21 5.64
CA LEU A 133 -8.34 -0.10 4.86
C LEU A 133 -9.55 -0.22 5.80
N ALA A 134 -10.13 0.93 6.19
CA ALA A 134 -11.25 1.00 7.12
C ALA A 134 -12.60 0.75 6.40
N THR A 135 -13.24 1.80 5.87
CA THR A 135 -14.49 1.67 5.10
C THR A 135 -14.26 1.30 3.63
N GLY A 136 -13.03 1.44 3.13
CA GLY A 136 -12.67 1.21 1.73
C GLY A 136 -12.87 2.40 0.80
N GLY A 137 -13.59 3.44 1.19
CA GLY A 137 -13.95 4.55 0.31
C GLY A 137 -12.76 5.19 -0.41
N SER A 138 -11.73 5.64 0.34
CA SER A 138 -10.53 6.26 -0.25
C SER A 138 -9.79 5.32 -1.21
N ALA A 139 -9.66 4.04 -0.85
CA ALA A 139 -9.00 3.04 -1.70
C ALA A 139 -9.78 2.81 -3.00
N ILE A 140 -11.11 2.67 -2.91
CA ILE A 140 -12.00 2.48 -4.07
C ILE A 140 -11.88 3.64 -5.04
N ASP A 141 -11.93 4.87 -4.54
CA ASP A 141 -11.88 6.05 -5.40
C ASP A 141 -10.50 6.27 -6.01
N ALA A 142 -9.43 6.08 -5.22
CA ALA A 142 -8.06 6.14 -5.73
C ALA A 142 -7.85 5.12 -6.86
N ILE A 143 -8.26 3.88 -6.66
CA ILE A 143 -8.13 2.81 -7.67
C ILE A 143 -9.01 3.12 -8.89
N THR A 144 -10.21 3.65 -8.70
CA THR A 144 -11.07 4.09 -9.80
C THR A 144 -10.37 5.14 -10.66
N GLN A 145 -9.74 6.14 -10.04
CA GLN A 145 -8.99 7.17 -10.77
C GLN A 145 -7.76 6.59 -11.49
N ILE A 146 -7.01 5.72 -10.83
CA ILE A 146 -5.84 5.06 -11.43
C ILE A 146 -6.27 4.25 -12.68
N LYS A 147 -7.40 3.53 -12.60
CA LYS A 147 -7.97 2.79 -13.75
C LYS A 147 -8.41 3.71 -14.88
N LYS A 148 -9.00 4.88 -14.58
CA LYS A 148 -9.33 5.89 -15.60
C LYS A 148 -8.10 6.38 -16.38
N HIS A 149 -6.92 6.37 -15.77
CA HIS A 149 -5.65 6.67 -16.44
C HIS A 149 -5.03 5.47 -17.18
N GLY A 150 -5.77 4.34 -17.25
CA GLY A 150 -5.41 3.19 -18.07
C GLY A 150 -4.64 2.08 -17.36
N ALA A 151 -4.36 2.19 -16.08
CA ALA A 151 -3.73 1.11 -15.31
C ALA A 151 -4.63 -0.13 -15.25
N LYS A 152 -4.02 -1.32 -15.43
CA LYS A 152 -4.74 -2.60 -15.51
C LYS A 152 -4.36 -3.57 -14.40
N HIS A 153 -3.12 -3.51 -13.95
CA HIS A 153 -2.58 -4.40 -12.91
C HIS A 153 -2.33 -3.56 -11.67
N ILE A 154 -3.18 -3.75 -10.66
CA ILE A 154 -3.18 -2.94 -9.44
C ILE A 154 -3.20 -3.90 -8.24
N LYS A 155 -2.33 -3.62 -7.29
CA LYS A 155 -2.33 -4.25 -5.97
C LYS A 155 -2.53 -3.16 -4.91
N PHE A 156 -3.36 -3.44 -3.92
CA PHE A 156 -3.52 -2.58 -2.74
C PHE A 156 -2.66 -3.13 -1.61
N ILE A 157 -1.94 -2.26 -0.91
CA ILE A 157 -1.07 -2.62 0.22
C ILE A 157 -1.45 -1.78 1.43
N GLY A 158 -1.86 -2.45 2.51
CA GLY A 158 -2.24 -1.81 3.77
C GLY A 158 -1.59 -2.46 4.98
N LEU A 159 -1.38 -1.69 6.05
CA LEU A 159 -0.82 -2.24 7.28
C LEU A 159 -1.88 -3.03 8.05
N ILE A 160 -3.09 -2.44 8.18
CA ILE A 160 -4.24 -3.08 8.80
C ILE A 160 -5.52 -2.82 8.00
N ALA A 161 -6.49 -3.70 8.15
CA ALA A 161 -7.80 -3.54 7.53
C ALA A 161 -8.93 -4.04 8.42
N ALA A 162 -10.13 -3.50 8.21
CA ALA A 162 -11.37 -4.07 8.72
C ALA A 162 -12.02 -4.97 7.65
N PRO A 163 -12.78 -6.00 8.03
CA PRO A 163 -13.52 -6.86 7.10
C PRO A 163 -14.44 -6.09 6.16
N GLU A 164 -15.05 -5.02 6.66
CA GLU A 164 -15.95 -4.13 5.90
C GLU A 164 -15.23 -3.46 4.74
N GLY A 165 -14.00 -2.93 4.99
CA GLY A 165 -13.19 -2.29 3.95
C GLY A 165 -12.68 -3.27 2.91
N ILE A 166 -12.25 -4.45 3.34
CA ILE A 166 -11.84 -5.52 2.44
C ILE A 166 -12.99 -5.91 1.51
N LYS A 167 -14.18 -6.12 2.08
CA LYS A 167 -15.37 -6.47 1.33
C LYS A 167 -15.74 -5.38 0.33
N ALA A 168 -15.81 -4.13 0.77
CA ALA A 168 -16.16 -2.99 -0.08
C ALA A 168 -15.17 -2.83 -1.25
N LEU A 169 -13.86 -2.91 -0.98
CA LEU A 169 -12.85 -2.82 -2.02
C LEU A 169 -12.94 -3.97 -3.02
N HIS A 170 -13.14 -5.20 -2.54
CA HIS A 170 -13.30 -6.36 -3.40
C HIS A 170 -14.58 -6.31 -4.27
N GLU A 171 -15.69 -5.83 -3.73
CA GLU A 171 -16.93 -5.66 -4.49
C GLU A 171 -16.79 -4.60 -5.59
N ALA A 172 -16.09 -3.49 -5.31
CA ALA A 172 -15.85 -2.43 -6.29
C ALA A 172 -14.78 -2.78 -7.34
N HIS A 173 -13.74 -3.50 -6.92
CA HIS A 173 -12.58 -3.84 -7.74
C HIS A 173 -12.14 -5.30 -7.53
N PRO A 174 -12.88 -6.28 -8.06
CA PRO A 174 -12.61 -7.71 -7.84
C PRO A 174 -11.31 -8.20 -8.50
N ASP A 175 -10.72 -7.40 -9.36
CA ASP A 175 -9.46 -7.62 -10.08
C ASP A 175 -8.23 -7.04 -9.37
N VAL A 176 -8.40 -6.47 -8.17
CA VAL A 176 -7.32 -5.89 -7.38
C VAL A 176 -6.92 -6.84 -6.26
N ASP A 177 -5.65 -7.22 -6.24
CA ASP A 177 -5.09 -8.02 -5.15
C ASP A 177 -4.86 -7.16 -3.92
N ILE A 178 -5.22 -7.67 -2.74
CA ILE A 178 -5.12 -6.96 -1.46
C ILE A 178 -4.08 -7.65 -0.58
N TYR A 179 -3.02 -6.91 -0.19
CA TYR A 179 -1.95 -7.35 0.72
C TYR A 179 -2.02 -6.57 2.01
N LEU A 180 -2.09 -7.28 3.15
CA LEU A 180 -2.28 -6.69 4.46
C LEU A 180 -1.33 -7.27 5.50
N GLY A 181 -0.92 -6.43 6.45
CA GLY A 181 -0.19 -6.89 7.63
C GLY A 181 -1.07 -7.57 8.66
N ALA A 182 -2.32 -7.11 8.80
CA ALA A 182 -3.34 -7.76 9.62
C ALA A 182 -4.75 -7.40 9.16
N GLN A 183 -5.69 -8.32 9.39
CA GLN A 183 -7.11 -8.04 9.39
C GLN A 183 -7.57 -7.96 10.84
N ASP A 184 -8.21 -6.84 11.20
CA ASP A 184 -8.77 -6.57 12.52
C ASP A 184 -10.24 -7.00 12.61
N ASP A 185 -10.90 -6.81 13.77
CA ASP A 185 -12.20 -7.41 14.03
C ASP A 185 -13.35 -6.75 13.27
N HIS A 186 -13.45 -5.39 13.35
CA HIS A 186 -14.56 -4.64 12.78
C HIS A 186 -14.29 -3.14 12.78
N LEU A 187 -15.24 -2.35 12.24
CA LEU A 187 -15.30 -0.90 12.41
C LEU A 187 -16.23 -0.54 13.58
N ASN A 188 -15.80 0.41 14.42
CA ASN A 188 -16.70 0.98 15.43
C ASN A 188 -17.70 1.97 14.79
N GLU A 189 -18.61 2.53 15.61
CA GLU A 189 -19.63 3.50 15.20
C GLU A 189 -19.10 4.77 14.53
N ASN A 190 -17.83 5.12 14.78
CA ASN A 190 -17.13 6.27 14.20
C ASN A 190 -16.29 5.89 12.97
N GLY A 191 -16.35 4.65 12.51
CA GLY A 191 -15.59 4.16 11.36
C GLY A 191 -14.10 3.87 11.63
N TYR A 192 -13.69 3.78 12.90
CA TYR A 192 -12.33 3.36 13.26
C TYR A 192 -12.22 1.85 13.32
N ILE A 193 -11.09 1.33 12.86
CA ILE A 193 -10.73 -0.10 12.95
C ILE A 193 -10.53 -0.48 14.42
N VAL A 194 -11.07 -1.61 14.84
CA VAL A 194 -10.95 -2.18 16.18
C VAL A 194 -10.26 -3.55 16.12
N PRO A 195 -9.17 -3.79 16.88
CA PRO A 195 -8.53 -2.90 17.86
C PRO A 195 -7.76 -1.72 17.23
N GLY A 196 -7.38 -1.82 15.94
CA GLY A 196 -6.80 -0.73 15.17
C GLY A 196 -5.43 -0.24 15.65
N LEU A 197 -5.12 1.00 15.26
CA LEU A 197 -3.92 1.73 15.65
C LEU A 197 -4.18 3.25 15.82
N GLY A 198 -5.45 3.65 15.88
CA GLY A 198 -5.87 5.06 15.88
C GLY A 198 -5.91 5.66 14.48
N ASP A 199 -5.69 6.96 14.35
CA ASP A 199 -5.56 7.64 13.06
C ASP A 199 -4.10 7.61 12.60
N ALA A 200 -3.82 6.86 11.51
CA ALA A 200 -2.47 6.71 10.99
C ALA A 200 -1.91 8.02 10.44
N GLY A 201 -2.75 8.84 9.81
CA GLY A 201 -2.32 10.14 9.26
C GLY A 201 -1.85 11.08 10.36
N ASP A 202 -2.62 11.21 11.42
CA ASP A 202 -2.27 12.03 12.58
C ASP A 202 -1.02 11.50 13.29
N ARG A 203 -0.91 10.19 13.48
CA ARG A 203 0.25 9.58 14.13
C ARG A 203 1.54 9.71 13.29
N ILE A 204 1.45 9.60 11.95
CA ILE A 204 2.56 9.81 11.01
C ILE A 204 2.96 11.29 11.00
N CYS A 205 1.98 12.21 10.96
CA CYS A 205 2.25 13.64 10.84
C CYS A 205 2.54 14.32 12.18
N GLY A 206 2.11 13.72 13.29
CA GLY A 206 2.21 14.33 14.62
C GLY A 206 1.23 15.51 14.79
N THR A 207 0.03 15.40 14.22
CA THR A 207 -0.99 16.45 14.20
C THR A 207 -2.00 16.37 15.35
N LYS A 208 -1.92 15.33 16.18
CA LYS A 208 -2.64 15.18 17.47
C LYS A 208 -1.72 14.68 18.54
#